data_745b93af0cb88f70e4af3d2238660fcf
#
_entry.id   745b93af0cb88f70e4af3d2238660fcf
#
_cell.length_a   1.000
_cell.length_b   1.000
_cell.length_c   1.000
_cell.angle_alpha   90.00
_cell.angle_beta   90.00
_cell.angle_gamma   90.00
#
_symmetry.space_group_name_H-M   'P 1'
#
loop_
_entity.id
_entity.type
_entity.pdbx_description
1 polymer ?
#
loop_
_entity_poly.entity_id
_entity_poly.type
_entity_poly.pdbx_seq_one_letter_code
_entity_poly.pdbx_strand_id
1 'polypeptide(L)'
;MKFLLCLSVIAVVALAADKKEEEADGSKTYRRLIPADVLRDFPGLCFASTRCATIEPGKSWDLTPFCGRSTCILDKETNRLLEMVEDCGPLPKPNPKCKLSEKTNKTASFPDCCPIFDCEPGVKLEYPDLTAPPPSAAAPDAAAEAPKA
;
A
#
# COMPACT_ATOMS: atom_id res chain seq x y z
N MET A 1 68.46 -26.39 3.98
CA MET A 1 67.45 -25.47 3.40
C MET A 1 66.20 -25.60 4.23
N LYS A 2 65.87 -24.60 5.03
CA LYS A 2 64.75 -24.59 5.97
C LYS A 2 63.64 -23.79 5.33
N PHE A 3 62.55 -24.44 4.93
CA PHE A 3 61.33 -23.73 4.51
C PHE A 3 60.51 -23.37 5.76
N LEU A 4 60.47 -22.10 6.05
CA LEU A 4 59.56 -21.51 7.05
C LEU A 4 58.18 -21.32 6.42
N LEU A 5 57.24 -22.14 6.81
CA LEU A 5 55.83 -21.99 6.52
C LEU A 5 55.24 -20.92 7.47
N CYS A 6 55.03 -19.73 6.95
CA CYS A 6 54.22 -18.71 7.62
C CYS A 6 52.74 -19.00 7.39
N LEU A 7 52.09 -19.59 8.37
CA LEU A 7 50.63 -19.67 8.47
C LEU A 7 50.10 -18.32 8.95
N SER A 8 49.66 -17.47 8.02
CA SER A 8 48.91 -16.27 8.34
C SER A 8 47.42 -16.63 8.51
N VAL A 9 47.01 -16.71 9.76
CA VAL A 9 45.61 -16.82 10.14
C VAL A 9 44.93 -15.46 9.90
N ILE A 10 44.20 -15.33 8.82
CA ILE A 10 43.36 -14.18 8.59
C ILE A 10 42.06 -14.40 9.39
N ALA A 11 41.96 -13.77 10.54
CA ALA A 11 40.73 -13.66 11.29
C ALA A 11 39.77 -12.71 10.55
N VAL A 12 38.82 -13.27 9.79
CA VAL A 12 37.73 -12.50 9.24
C VAL A 12 36.75 -12.22 10.38
N VAL A 13 36.86 -11.03 10.96
CA VAL A 13 35.85 -10.49 11.86
C VAL A 13 34.67 -10.09 10.98
N ALA A 14 33.67 -10.96 10.90
CA ALA A 14 32.36 -10.62 10.34
C ALA A 14 31.69 -9.63 11.30
N LEU A 15 31.81 -8.33 11.01
CA LEU A 15 30.96 -7.31 11.59
C LEU A 15 29.55 -7.55 11.04
N ALA A 16 28.74 -8.30 11.79
CA ALA A 16 27.30 -8.29 11.65
C ALA A 16 26.85 -6.85 11.98
N ALA A 17 26.67 -6.03 10.95
CA ALA A 17 25.95 -4.79 11.08
C ALA A 17 24.50 -5.17 11.34
N ASP A 18 24.13 -5.20 12.61
CA ASP A 18 22.74 -5.16 13.05
C ASP A 18 22.15 -3.88 12.47
N LYS A 19 21.52 -4.02 11.33
CA LYS A 19 20.72 -2.96 10.73
C LYS A 19 19.46 -2.85 11.58
N LYS A 20 19.62 -2.11 12.70
CA LYS A 20 18.48 -1.61 13.44
C LYS A 20 17.65 -0.83 12.44
N GLU A 21 16.60 -1.43 11.96
CA GLU A 21 15.53 -0.72 11.29
C GLU A 21 15.00 0.27 12.32
N GLU A 22 15.49 1.49 12.22
CA GLU A 22 14.83 2.64 12.78
C GLU A 22 13.45 2.63 12.13
N GLU A 23 12.43 2.19 12.87
CA GLU A 23 11.06 2.51 12.60
C GLU A 23 10.96 4.05 12.65
N ALA A 24 11.36 4.69 11.56
CA ALA A 24 10.84 5.98 11.24
C ALA A 24 9.32 5.78 11.26
N ASP A 25 8.63 6.60 12.03
CA ASP A 25 7.15 6.72 12.04
C ASP A 25 6.70 7.16 10.63
N GLY A 26 7.09 6.32 9.67
CA GLY A 26 6.83 6.44 8.26
C GLY A 26 5.39 6.03 8.01
N SER A 27 4.69 6.82 7.26
CA SER A 27 3.33 6.58 6.84
C SER A 27 3.14 5.09 6.49
N LYS A 28 2.22 4.44 7.20
CA LYS A 28 1.92 3.03 6.95
C LYS A 28 1.35 2.90 5.55
N THR A 29 2.03 2.13 4.72
CA THR A 29 1.52 1.77 3.39
C THR A 29 0.78 0.44 3.46
N TYR A 30 -0.29 0.32 2.71
CA TYR A 30 -1.11 -0.88 2.64
C TYR A 30 -1.05 -1.46 1.24
N ARG A 31 -1.08 -2.77 1.17
CA ARG A 31 -1.05 -3.52 -0.09
C ARG A 31 -2.22 -4.48 -0.13
N ARG A 32 -2.95 -4.49 -1.25
CA ARG A 32 -4.04 -5.43 -1.50
C ARG A 32 -4.03 -5.89 -2.94
N LEU A 33 -4.48 -7.13 -3.15
CA LEU A 33 -4.72 -7.69 -4.47
C LEU A 33 -6.22 -7.68 -4.75
N ILE A 34 -6.59 -7.15 -5.90
CA ILE A 34 -7.95 -7.16 -6.40
C ILE A 34 -7.99 -7.70 -7.83
N PRO A 35 -9.11 -8.22 -8.32
CA PRO A 35 -9.27 -8.52 -9.74
C PRO A 35 -9.02 -7.26 -10.56
N ALA A 36 -8.19 -7.37 -11.62
CA ALA A 36 -7.95 -6.24 -12.51
C ALA A 36 -9.14 -6.01 -13.44
N ASP A 37 -9.42 -4.73 -13.73
CA ASP A 37 -10.31 -4.38 -14.83
C ASP A 37 -9.65 -4.76 -16.15
N VAL A 38 -10.43 -5.38 -17.05
CA VAL A 38 -9.97 -5.81 -18.37
C VAL A 38 -10.99 -5.38 -19.42
N LEU A 39 -10.51 -4.69 -20.44
CA LEU A 39 -11.36 -4.33 -21.57
C LEU A 39 -11.57 -5.54 -22.49
N ARG A 40 -12.79 -5.71 -22.99
CA ARG A 40 -13.15 -6.82 -23.89
C ARG A 40 -12.22 -6.92 -25.09
N ASP A 41 -11.86 -5.78 -25.69
CA ASP A 41 -11.11 -5.72 -26.93
C ASP A 41 -9.57 -5.76 -26.71
N PHE A 42 -9.14 -5.75 -25.45
CA PHE A 42 -7.73 -5.84 -25.02
C PHE A 42 -7.53 -6.91 -23.93
N PRO A 43 -7.86 -8.17 -24.23
CA PRO A 43 -7.65 -9.26 -23.28
C PRO A 43 -6.15 -9.41 -23.00
N GLY A 44 -5.80 -9.65 -21.76
CA GLY A 44 -4.41 -9.81 -21.33
C GLY A 44 -3.72 -8.52 -20.88
N LEU A 45 -4.41 -7.39 -20.88
CA LEU A 45 -3.95 -6.11 -20.33
C LEU A 45 -4.87 -5.65 -19.20
N CYS A 46 -4.29 -5.07 -18.15
CA CYS A 46 -5.06 -4.38 -17.13
C CYS A 46 -5.55 -3.03 -17.65
N PHE A 47 -6.73 -2.60 -17.27
CA PHE A 47 -7.22 -1.26 -17.59
C PHE A 47 -7.04 -0.31 -16.40
N ALA A 48 -6.16 0.66 -16.55
CA ALA A 48 -5.91 1.72 -15.57
C ALA A 48 -6.96 2.83 -15.73
N SER A 49 -8.07 2.76 -14.99
CA SER A 49 -9.18 3.71 -15.07
C SER A 49 -8.77 5.16 -14.78
N THR A 50 -7.85 5.37 -13.82
CA THR A 50 -7.31 6.70 -13.47
C THR A 50 -6.50 7.35 -14.60
N ARG A 51 -6.02 6.57 -15.56
CA ARG A 51 -5.22 7.02 -16.71
C ARG A 51 -5.90 6.80 -18.04
N CYS A 52 -7.06 6.13 -18.06
CA CYS A 52 -7.75 5.70 -19.27
C CYS A 52 -6.81 4.97 -20.25
N ALA A 53 -6.00 4.06 -19.75
CA ALA A 53 -4.98 3.36 -20.52
C ALA A 53 -4.93 1.87 -20.19
N THR A 54 -4.53 1.06 -21.16
CA THR A 54 -4.23 -0.37 -20.94
C THR A 54 -2.76 -0.53 -20.53
N ILE A 55 -2.51 -1.40 -19.57
CA ILE A 55 -1.21 -1.61 -18.93
C ILE A 55 -0.83 -3.09 -19.04
N GLU A 56 0.36 -3.36 -19.48
CA GLU A 56 0.91 -4.72 -19.58
C GLU A 56 1.17 -5.32 -18.19
N PRO A 57 1.05 -6.64 -18.03
CA PRO A 57 1.46 -7.34 -16.82
C PRO A 57 2.92 -7.01 -16.44
N GLY A 58 3.15 -6.76 -15.16
CA GLY A 58 4.44 -6.34 -14.60
C GLY A 58 4.71 -4.84 -14.65
N LYS A 59 3.83 -4.05 -15.25
CA LYS A 59 3.94 -2.58 -15.26
C LYS A 59 3.07 -1.95 -14.18
N SER A 60 3.52 -0.79 -13.69
CA SER A 60 2.85 -0.03 -12.64
C SER A 60 2.40 1.35 -13.13
N TRP A 61 1.42 1.92 -12.45
CA TRP A 61 0.96 3.30 -12.67
C TRP A 61 0.59 3.96 -11.35
N ASP A 62 0.72 5.29 -11.31
CA ASP A 62 0.28 6.09 -10.17
C ASP A 62 -1.23 6.31 -10.22
N LEU A 63 -1.87 6.29 -9.05
CA LEU A 63 -3.33 6.41 -8.91
C LEU A 63 -3.82 7.87 -8.84
N THR A 64 -3.11 8.80 -9.48
CA THR A 64 -3.49 10.22 -9.48
C THR A 64 -4.98 10.41 -9.81
N PRO A 65 -5.74 11.22 -9.04
CA PRO A 65 -5.30 12.15 -7.98
C PRO A 65 -5.11 11.54 -6.58
N PHE A 66 -5.25 10.25 -6.43
CA PHE A 66 -5.08 9.55 -5.15
C PHE A 66 -3.61 9.25 -4.90
N CYS A 67 -3.20 9.26 -3.63
CA CYS A 67 -1.85 8.86 -3.25
C CYS A 67 -1.75 7.34 -3.18
N GLY A 68 -1.21 6.74 -4.24
CA GLY A 68 -1.08 5.30 -4.36
C GLY A 68 -0.47 4.90 -5.69
N ARG A 69 -0.19 3.62 -5.81
CA ARG A 69 0.34 2.99 -7.02
C ARG A 69 -0.35 1.65 -7.24
N SER A 70 -0.63 1.33 -8.48
CA SER A 70 -1.10 0.02 -8.88
C SER A 70 -0.11 -0.66 -9.80
N THR A 71 -0.07 -2.00 -9.73
CA THR A 71 0.74 -2.85 -10.60
C THR A 71 -0.15 -3.93 -11.20
N CYS A 72 -0.10 -4.06 -12.51
CA CYS A 72 -0.76 -5.15 -13.24
C CYS A 72 -0.01 -6.46 -13.03
N ILE A 73 -0.66 -7.49 -12.54
CA ILE A 73 -0.06 -8.80 -12.26
C ILE A 73 -0.82 -9.89 -13.01
N LEU A 74 -0.09 -10.74 -13.71
CA LEU A 74 -0.66 -11.98 -14.24
C LEU A 74 -0.43 -13.10 -13.20
N ASP A 75 -1.51 -13.59 -12.64
CA ASP A 75 -1.50 -14.80 -11.83
C ASP A 75 -1.32 -16.01 -12.75
N LYS A 76 -0.17 -16.66 -12.65
CA LYS A 76 0.21 -17.79 -13.51
C LYS A 76 -0.57 -19.05 -13.22
N GLU A 77 -1.11 -19.20 -12.00
CA GLU A 77 -1.87 -20.40 -11.61
C GLU A 77 -3.28 -20.36 -12.18
N THR A 78 -3.93 -19.21 -12.08
CA THR A 78 -5.32 -19.02 -12.54
C THR A 78 -5.43 -18.39 -13.92
N ASN A 79 -4.31 -17.93 -14.49
CA ASN A 79 -4.23 -17.15 -15.73
C ASN A 79 -5.13 -15.91 -15.71
N ARG A 80 -5.32 -15.31 -14.53
CA ARG A 80 -6.11 -14.11 -14.34
C ARG A 80 -5.22 -12.90 -14.13
N LEU A 81 -5.71 -11.75 -14.60
CA LEU A 81 -5.10 -10.47 -14.28
C LEU A 81 -5.60 -9.97 -12.93
N LEU A 82 -4.65 -9.60 -12.10
CA LEU A 82 -4.86 -8.98 -10.80
C LEU A 82 -4.23 -7.59 -10.80
N GLU A 83 -4.75 -6.73 -9.96
CA GLU A 83 -4.19 -5.43 -9.67
C GLU A 83 -3.68 -5.43 -8.23
N MET A 84 -2.38 -5.20 -8.08
CA MET A 84 -1.79 -4.96 -6.77
C MET A 84 -1.82 -3.48 -6.49
N VAL A 85 -2.72 -3.10 -5.61
CA VAL A 85 -2.90 -1.71 -5.17
C VAL A 85 -2.08 -1.47 -3.91
N GLU A 86 -1.26 -0.44 -3.95
CA GLU A 86 -0.49 0.07 -2.81
C GLU A 86 -0.94 1.51 -2.55
N ASP A 87 -1.38 1.79 -1.33
CA ASP A 87 -1.86 3.12 -0.93
C ASP A 87 -1.51 3.44 0.53
N CYS A 88 -1.91 4.59 1.00
CA CYS A 88 -1.65 5.03 2.38
C CYS A 88 -2.54 4.33 3.43
N GLY A 89 -3.43 3.45 3.01
CA GLY A 89 -4.37 2.78 3.90
C GLY A 89 -5.44 3.72 4.47
N PRO A 90 -6.17 3.26 5.47
CA PRO A 90 -7.21 4.05 6.10
C PRO A 90 -6.61 5.19 6.92
N LEU A 91 -7.32 6.30 6.99
CA LEU A 91 -6.98 7.36 7.90
C LEU A 91 -7.12 6.90 9.36
N PRO A 92 -6.28 7.42 10.27
CA PRO A 92 -6.42 7.14 11.69
C PRO A 92 -7.76 7.68 12.23
N LYS A 93 -8.22 7.11 13.33
CA LYS A 93 -9.38 7.62 14.04
C LYS A 93 -9.15 9.07 14.46
N PRO A 94 -10.18 9.94 14.39
CA PRO A 94 -10.05 11.32 14.80
C PRO A 94 -9.53 11.44 16.23
N ASN A 95 -8.47 12.23 16.40
CA ASN A 95 -7.87 12.51 17.70
C ASN A 95 -7.54 14.01 17.78
N PRO A 96 -8.11 14.77 18.73
CA PRO A 96 -7.87 16.20 18.85
C PRO A 96 -6.42 16.57 19.16
N LYS A 97 -5.64 15.60 19.66
CA LYS A 97 -4.22 15.74 19.98
C LYS A 97 -3.28 15.40 18.82
N CYS A 98 -3.82 15.06 17.66
CA CYS A 98 -3.09 14.79 16.45
C CYS A 98 -3.61 15.66 15.31
N LYS A 99 -2.71 16.29 14.57
CA LYS A 99 -3.04 17.13 13.41
C LYS A 99 -2.29 16.65 12.19
N LEU A 100 -2.86 16.89 11.01
CA LEU A 100 -2.14 16.65 9.76
C LEU A 100 -0.90 17.56 9.73
N SER A 101 0.27 16.96 9.53
CA SER A 101 1.52 17.70 9.48
C SER A 101 1.63 18.55 8.22
N GLU A 102 2.20 19.74 8.36
CA GLU A 102 2.53 20.62 7.22
C GLU A 102 3.62 19.99 6.30
N LYS A 103 4.33 18.99 6.80
CA LYS A 103 5.30 18.22 6.01
C LYS A 103 4.65 17.28 4.99
N THR A 104 3.33 17.06 5.07
CA THR A 104 2.59 16.23 4.12
C THR A 104 2.63 16.86 2.73
N ASN A 105 3.31 16.24 1.78
CA ASN A 105 3.38 16.70 0.39
C ASN A 105 2.42 15.91 -0.51
N LYS A 106 1.20 16.41 -0.68
CA LYS A 106 0.16 15.75 -1.49
C LYS A 106 0.48 15.63 -2.99
N THR A 107 1.50 16.36 -3.47
CA THR A 107 1.92 16.35 -4.88
C THR A 107 3.15 15.47 -5.13
N ALA A 108 3.73 14.91 -4.08
CA ALA A 108 4.82 13.95 -4.21
C ALA A 108 4.33 12.64 -4.83
N SER A 109 5.24 11.83 -5.32
CA SER A 109 4.95 10.46 -5.73
C SER A 109 4.70 9.57 -4.52
N PHE A 110 3.92 8.50 -4.70
CA PHE A 110 3.76 7.48 -3.67
C PHE A 110 5.11 6.80 -3.36
N PRO A 111 5.49 6.58 -2.09
CA PRO A 111 4.68 6.74 -0.87
C PRO A 111 4.77 8.14 -0.19
N ASP A 112 5.56 9.06 -0.69
CA ASP A 112 5.87 10.35 -0.04
C ASP A 112 4.66 11.31 0.01
N CYS A 113 3.62 11.03 -0.77
CA CYS A 113 2.35 11.76 -0.72
C CYS A 113 1.41 11.32 0.41
N CYS A 114 1.75 10.26 1.14
CA CYS A 114 0.91 9.78 2.23
C CYS A 114 0.87 10.77 3.40
N PRO A 115 -0.28 10.89 4.08
CA PRO A 115 -0.44 11.85 5.15
C PRO A 115 0.46 11.52 6.34
N ILE A 116 1.15 12.54 6.84
CA ILE A 116 1.96 12.50 8.05
C ILE A 116 1.17 13.22 9.14
N PHE A 117 1.17 12.69 10.36
CA PHE A 117 0.46 13.28 11.48
C PHE A 117 1.44 13.66 12.58
N ASP A 118 1.29 14.88 13.07
CA ASP A 118 2.00 15.40 14.24
C ASP A 118 1.07 15.28 15.46
N CYS A 119 1.49 14.47 16.45
CA CYS A 119 0.75 14.23 17.69
C CYS A 119 1.48 14.82 18.90
N GLU A 120 0.75 15.12 19.97
CA GLU A 120 1.33 15.50 21.25
C GLU A 120 2.18 14.34 21.81
N PRO A 121 3.23 14.62 22.59
CA PRO A 121 4.11 13.60 23.17
C PRO A 121 3.32 12.53 23.92
N GLY A 122 3.59 11.26 23.59
CA GLY A 122 2.95 10.10 24.22
C GLY A 122 1.60 9.70 23.64
N VAL A 123 1.07 10.44 22.66
CA VAL A 123 -0.17 10.10 21.96
C VAL A 123 0.14 9.20 20.78
N LYS A 124 -0.58 8.07 20.68
CA LYS A 124 -0.47 7.14 19.54
C LYS A 124 -1.70 7.25 18.65
N LEU A 125 -1.48 7.16 17.35
CA LEU A 125 -2.56 7.08 16.38
C LEU A 125 -3.22 5.70 16.42
N GLU A 126 -4.54 5.68 16.43
CA GLU A 126 -5.34 4.46 16.30
C GLU A 126 -5.88 4.37 14.88
N TYR A 127 -5.71 3.21 14.26
CA TYR A 127 -6.23 2.91 12.94
C TYR A 127 -7.45 1.99 13.02
N PRO A 128 -8.39 2.07 12.08
CA PRO A 128 -9.49 1.11 12.00
C PRO A 128 -8.92 -0.29 11.69
N ASP A 129 -9.55 -1.31 12.24
CA ASP A 129 -9.22 -2.70 11.95
C ASP A 129 -9.80 -3.07 10.58
N LEU A 130 -8.92 -3.35 9.61
CA LEU A 130 -9.31 -3.75 8.25
C LEU A 130 -9.68 -5.22 8.13
N THR A 131 -9.46 -6.02 9.18
CA THR A 131 -9.84 -7.43 9.22
C THR A 131 -11.28 -7.64 9.68
N ALA A 132 -11.87 -6.61 10.30
CA ALA A 132 -13.26 -6.66 10.70
C ALA A 132 -14.17 -6.64 9.46
N PRO A 133 -15.19 -7.51 9.37
CA PRO A 133 -16.17 -7.43 8.29
C PRO A 133 -16.84 -6.05 8.33
N PRO A 134 -17.14 -5.44 7.15
CA PRO A 134 -17.82 -4.17 7.13
C PRO A 134 -19.14 -4.28 7.93
N PRO A 135 -19.49 -3.23 8.72
CA PRO A 135 -20.78 -3.24 9.38
C PRO A 135 -21.84 -3.48 8.30
N SER A 136 -22.63 -4.54 8.48
CA SER A 136 -23.72 -4.89 7.57
C SER A 136 -24.50 -3.60 7.30
N ALA A 137 -24.49 -3.13 6.05
CA ALA A 137 -25.36 -2.06 5.64
C ALA A 137 -26.78 -2.57 5.87
N ALA A 138 -27.43 -2.07 6.92
CA ALA A 138 -28.84 -2.32 7.16
C ALA A 138 -29.55 -1.91 5.87
N ALA A 139 -30.15 -2.89 5.22
CA ALA A 139 -30.97 -2.64 4.04
C ALA A 139 -32.01 -1.57 4.41
N PRO A 140 -32.16 -0.49 3.63
CA PRO A 140 -33.25 0.43 3.88
C PRO A 140 -34.56 -0.36 3.65
N ASP A 141 -35.40 -0.42 4.68
CA ASP A 141 -36.73 -0.92 4.61
C ASP A 141 -37.47 -0.24 3.46
N ALA A 142 -37.62 -0.96 2.36
CA ALA A 142 -38.45 -0.54 1.22
C ALA A 142 -39.90 -0.87 1.54
N ALA A 143 -40.48 -0.08 2.44
CA ALA A 143 -41.93 0.01 2.58
C ALA A 143 -42.41 1.31 1.94
N ALA A 144 -42.44 1.33 0.61
CA ALA A 144 -43.24 2.31 -0.13
C ALA A 144 -44.50 1.64 -0.61
N GLU A 145 -45.55 1.84 0.15
CA GLU A 145 -46.93 1.51 -0.17
C GLU A 145 -47.36 2.25 -1.46
N ALA A 146 -47.77 1.49 -2.46
CA ALA A 146 -48.32 2.04 -3.71
C ALA A 146 -49.68 2.67 -3.49
N PRO A 147 -49.94 3.87 -4.03
CA PRO A 147 -51.31 4.43 -3.96
C PRO A 147 -52.25 3.66 -4.92
N LYS A 148 -53.35 3.20 -4.35
CA LYS A 148 -54.49 2.67 -5.14
C LYS A 148 -55.17 3.85 -5.85
N ALA A 149 -55.26 3.72 -7.17
CA ALA A 149 -56.23 4.48 -8.00
C ALA A 149 -57.62 3.83 -7.97
#